data_35b3062acddf8e7bb8666d7b8836ea40
#
_entry.id   35b3062acddf8e7bb8666d7b8836ea40
#
_cell.length_a   1.000
_cell.length_b   1.000
_cell.length_c   1.000
_cell.angle_alpha   90.00
_cell.angle_beta   90.00
_cell.angle_gamma   90.00
#
_symmetry.space_group_name_H-M   'P 1'
#
loop_
_entity.id
_entity.type
_entity.pdbx_description
1 polymer ?
#
loop_
_entity_poly.entity_id
_entity_poly.type
_entity_poly.pdbx_seq_one_letter_code
_entity_poly.pdbx_strand_id
1 'polypeptide(L)'
;MNTRFVRRTSRQMTTIVASLAIAASLVTLACLAAATLTPSGREQKDPSPIAIEEDDNPIPEAMAGLLDTASSLHGSIDTLTYEQSYEGTVYNKQAFVYVPDSYSPARPMNVLYLTHGWWGNAAGLAAGVAPVVDKLEASGEVSPTIVVFATYYPDRSFATDDYEEDYALNRFFATTEIDTLIDTVESRYMTFARGDTSDQSLRASRRHRAFGGFSMGATTTWDVFALRPQYFYGYMPMAGESWIGREEDADFPRIAELVTAGIGRAHYGPRDFLILASVGSEDPALWDMTPQLDELYQDYPDLMTESSLQVWIDDGEDHSMTSVCNQVAHSLPLLFPPA
;
A
#
# COMPACT_ATOMS: atom_id res chain seq x y z
N MET A 1 3.10 35.32 30.95
CA MET A 1 4.23 34.39 30.78
C MET A 1 4.26 34.05 29.31
N ASN A 2 5.29 34.49 28.62
CA ASN A 2 5.40 34.44 27.15
C ASN A 2 5.86 33.08 26.67
N THR A 3 5.08 32.42 25.85
CA THR A 3 5.54 31.34 25.01
C THR A 3 5.64 31.82 23.57
N ARG A 4 6.88 31.93 23.08
CA ARG A 4 7.19 32.28 21.69
C ARG A 4 7.02 31.03 20.85
N PHE A 5 5.99 30.98 20.02
CA PHE A 5 5.94 30.07 18.88
C PHE A 5 6.77 30.67 17.74
N VAL A 6 7.82 29.99 17.35
CA VAL A 6 8.65 30.38 16.21
C VAL A 6 7.99 29.86 14.95
N ARG A 7 7.43 30.77 14.17
CA ARG A 7 7.03 30.52 12.77
C ARG A 7 8.28 30.16 11.97
N ARG A 8 8.44 28.91 11.58
CA ARG A 8 9.33 28.53 10.47
C ARG A 8 8.57 28.77 9.17
N THR A 9 9.03 29.74 8.43
CA THR A 9 8.39 30.29 7.24
C THR A 9 8.83 29.51 5.99
N SER A 10 7.97 29.52 5.00
CA SER A 10 8.01 29.02 3.62
C SER A 10 9.31 29.21 2.79
N ARG A 11 10.43 29.57 3.40
CA ARG A 11 11.73 29.70 2.73
C ARG A 11 12.49 28.39 2.53
N GLN A 12 12.09 27.29 3.20
CA GLN A 12 12.79 26.00 3.06
C GLN A 12 12.37 25.24 1.80
N MET A 13 11.11 25.33 1.39
CA MET A 13 10.65 24.65 0.17
C MET A 13 11.33 25.18 -1.11
N THR A 14 11.56 26.49 -1.21
CA THR A 14 12.27 27.08 -2.37
C THR A 14 13.76 26.68 -2.40
N THR A 15 14.33 26.31 -1.27
CA THR A 15 15.74 25.89 -1.16
C THR A 15 15.92 24.42 -1.54
N ILE A 16 14.94 23.56 -1.28
CA ILE A 16 15.00 22.14 -1.62
C ILE A 16 14.89 21.93 -3.13
N VAL A 17 13.97 22.63 -3.81
CA VAL A 17 13.83 22.53 -5.28
C VAL A 17 15.07 23.13 -6.00
N ALA A 18 15.70 24.18 -5.44
CA ALA A 18 16.94 24.72 -6.00
C ALA A 18 18.17 23.83 -5.69
N SER A 19 18.15 23.05 -4.60
CA SER A 19 19.25 22.13 -4.25
C SER A 19 19.25 20.87 -5.12
N LEU A 20 18.09 20.34 -5.51
CA LEU A 20 17.98 19.20 -6.41
C LEU A 20 18.48 19.51 -7.82
N ALA A 21 18.22 20.73 -8.34
CA ALA A 21 18.72 21.15 -9.66
C ALA A 21 20.24 21.37 -9.68
N ILE A 22 20.89 21.67 -8.54
CA ILE A 22 22.33 21.89 -8.41
C ILE A 22 23.07 20.58 -8.11
N ALA A 23 22.44 19.61 -7.43
CA ALA A 23 23.00 18.31 -7.15
C ALA A 23 23.21 17.48 -8.43
N ALA A 24 22.27 17.51 -9.38
CA ALA A 24 22.41 16.83 -10.67
C ALA A 24 23.58 17.34 -11.53
N SER A 25 24.01 18.61 -11.37
CA SER A 25 25.15 19.18 -12.10
C SER A 25 26.52 19.00 -11.42
N LEU A 26 26.56 18.61 -10.14
CA LEU A 26 27.80 18.43 -9.37
C LEU A 26 28.23 16.96 -9.26
N VAL A 27 27.32 16.01 -9.45
CA VAL A 27 27.65 14.57 -9.41
C VAL A 27 28.51 14.16 -10.61
N THR A 28 28.38 14.82 -11.77
CA THR A 28 29.24 14.55 -12.96
C THR A 28 30.66 15.08 -12.84
N LEU A 29 30.97 15.94 -11.88
CA LEU A 29 32.33 16.47 -11.69
C LEU A 29 33.07 15.86 -10.47
N ALA A 30 32.37 15.20 -9.54
CA ALA A 30 32.96 14.58 -8.36
C ALA A 30 33.51 13.16 -8.61
N CYS A 31 33.07 12.49 -9.64
CA CYS A 31 33.56 11.15 -10.01
C CYS A 31 34.95 11.12 -10.64
N LEU A 32 35.58 12.26 -10.93
CA LEU A 32 36.93 12.32 -11.50
C LEU A 32 38.05 12.70 -10.49
N ALA A 33 37.75 12.98 -9.23
CA ALA A 33 38.74 13.47 -8.26
C ALA A 33 38.95 12.60 -7.00
N ALA A 34 38.27 11.46 -6.87
CA ALA A 34 38.32 10.60 -5.66
C ALA A 34 39.19 9.33 -5.83
N ALA A 35 40.11 9.31 -6.76
CA ALA A 35 40.95 8.11 -7.04
C ALA A 35 42.32 8.07 -6.34
N THR A 36 42.50 8.73 -5.19
CA THR A 36 43.72 8.50 -4.37
C THR A 36 43.48 8.89 -2.90
N LEU A 37 43.05 7.97 -2.07
CA LEU A 37 43.34 7.86 -0.65
C LEU A 37 42.74 6.56 -0.12
N THR A 38 43.54 5.52 0.02
CA THR A 38 43.24 4.29 0.75
C THR A 38 43.43 4.49 2.24
N PRO A 39 42.46 4.08 3.07
CA PRO A 39 42.73 3.46 4.35
C PRO A 39 42.30 2.00 4.34
N SER A 40 43.10 1.18 5.01
CA SER A 40 43.03 -0.26 5.07
C SER A 40 41.78 -0.80 5.76
N GLY A 41 41.15 -1.82 5.13
CA GLY A 41 40.67 -2.98 5.85
C GLY A 41 39.31 -2.88 6.54
N ARG A 42 38.25 -2.88 5.73
CA ARG A 42 37.05 -3.73 5.88
C ARG A 42 36.50 -3.93 4.47
N GLU A 43 36.46 -5.18 4.00
CA GLU A 43 35.68 -5.54 2.83
C GLU A 43 34.23 -5.23 3.17
N GLN A 44 33.76 -4.06 2.71
CA GLN A 44 32.36 -3.76 2.59
C GLN A 44 31.90 -4.61 1.41
N LYS A 45 31.24 -5.71 1.71
CA LYS A 45 30.53 -6.50 0.72
C LYS A 45 29.48 -5.55 0.14
N ASP A 46 29.66 -5.11 -1.12
CA ASP A 46 28.60 -4.43 -1.85
C ASP A 46 27.37 -5.32 -1.75
N PRO A 47 26.21 -4.82 -1.27
CA PRO A 47 24.99 -5.58 -1.38
C PRO A 47 24.81 -5.83 -2.87
N SER A 48 24.77 -7.09 -3.27
CA SER A 48 24.33 -7.44 -4.61
C SER A 48 22.94 -6.86 -4.75
N PRO A 49 22.65 -6.00 -5.74
CA PRO A 49 21.30 -5.52 -5.96
C PRO A 49 20.40 -6.75 -6.05
N ILE A 50 19.19 -6.67 -5.47
CA ILE A 50 18.15 -7.66 -5.76
C ILE A 50 18.22 -7.86 -7.27
N ALA A 51 18.44 -9.08 -7.73
CA ALA A 51 18.26 -9.39 -9.14
C ALA A 51 16.76 -9.16 -9.37
N ILE A 52 16.42 -7.95 -9.85
CA ILE A 52 15.11 -7.65 -10.41
C ILE A 52 15.11 -8.54 -11.64
N GLU A 53 14.59 -9.77 -11.51
CA GLU A 53 14.24 -10.55 -12.68
C GLU A 53 13.22 -9.67 -13.40
N GLU A 54 13.55 -9.26 -14.63
CA GLU A 54 12.56 -8.66 -15.52
C GLU A 54 11.41 -9.63 -15.55
N ASP A 55 10.29 -9.25 -14.91
CA ASP A 55 9.10 -10.09 -14.85
C ASP A 55 8.59 -10.21 -16.29
N ASP A 56 8.81 -11.38 -16.91
CA ASP A 56 8.28 -11.72 -18.23
C ASP A 56 6.74 -11.81 -18.25
N ASN A 57 6.08 -11.39 -17.16
CA ASN A 57 4.62 -11.33 -17.08
C ASN A 57 4.13 -9.89 -17.36
N PRO A 58 4.09 -9.45 -18.64
CA PRO A 58 3.62 -8.13 -19.00
C PRO A 58 2.17 -7.98 -18.54
N ILE A 59 1.77 -6.73 -18.22
CA ILE A 59 0.34 -6.40 -18.06
C ILE A 59 -0.40 -7.04 -19.23
N PRO A 60 -1.39 -7.91 -18.99
CA PRO A 60 -2.09 -8.58 -20.06
C PRO A 60 -2.47 -7.58 -21.15
N GLU A 61 -2.19 -7.87 -22.42
CA GLU A 61 -2.43 -6.97 -23.56
C GLU A 61 -3.89 -6.46 -23.59
N ALA A 62 -4.82 -7.26 -23.04
CA ALA A 62 -6.20 -6.87 -22.77
C ALA A 62 -6.32 -5.62 -21.88
N MET A 63 -5.32 -5.31 -21.08
CA MET A 63 -5.34 -4.23 -20.08
C MET A 63 -4.69 -2.93 -20.58
N ALA A 64 -3.76 -2.99 -21.51
CA ALA A 64 -3.18 -1.80 -22.13
C ALA A 64 -4.24 -0.90 -22.81
N GLY A 65 -5.37 -1.46 -23.25
CA GLY A 65 -6.51 -0.71 -23.81
C GLY A 65 -7.54 -0.22 -22.79
N LEU A 66 -7.35 -0.52 -21.49
CA LEU A 66 -8.32 -0.18 -20.43
C LEU A 66 -8.27 1.28 -20.00
N LEU A 67 -7.10 1.86 -20.03
CA LEU A 67 -6.87 3.23 -19.57
C LEU A 67 -7.56 4.26 -20.49
N ASP A 68 -7.92 3.87 -21.73
CA ASP A 68 -8.47 4.77 -22.73
C ASP A 68 -10.02 4.83 -22.81
N THR A 69 -10.75 4.00 -22.04
CA THR A 69 -12.22 3.98 -22.15
C THR A 69 -12.89 4.14 -20.79
N ALA A 70 -13.57 5.27 -20.59
CA ALA A 70 -14.65 5.43 -19.60
C ALA A 70 -15.83 4.53 -19.98
N SER A 71 -15.64 3.20 -19.93
CA SER A 71 -16.71 2.25 -20.15
C SER A 71 -17.64 2.21 -18.91
N SER A 72 -18.92 2.09 -19.12
CA SER A 72 -19.88 1.80 -18.03
C SER A 72 -19.45 0.50 -17.34
N LEU A 73 -19.33 0.51 -16.00
CA LEU A 73 -19.08 -0.69 -15.21
C LEU A 73 -20.15 -1.75 -15.46
N HIS A 74 -19.77 -3.02 -15.46
CA HIS A 74 -20.71 -4.15 -15.39
C HIS A 74 -21.24 -4.27 -13.96
N GLY A 75 -20.34 -4.14 -12.96
CA GLY A 75 -20.69 -4.03 -11.55
C GLY A 75 -21.23 -2.66 -11.15
N SER A 76 -21.28 -2.40 -9.86
CA SER A 76 -21.76 -1.14 -9.30
C SER A 76 -20.86 -0.61 -8.21
N ILE A 77 -20.96 0.69 -7.92
CA ILE A 77 -20.30 1.31 -6.76
C ILE A 77 -21.37 1.76 -5.78
N ASP A 78 -21.37 1.11 -4.61
CA ASP A 78 -22.20 1.52 -3.47
C ASP A 78 -21.44 2.53 -2.60
N THR A 79 -22.18 3.40 -1.92
CA THR A 79 -21.64 4.26 -0.86
C THR A 79 -22.07 3.72 0.50
N LEU A 80 -21.10 3.39 1.35
CA LEU A 80 -21.32 3.07 2.75
C LEU A 80 -20.97 4.25 3.65
N THR A 81 -21.78 4.44 4.69
CA THR A 81 -21.48 5.40 5.74
C THR A 81 -21.29 4.67 7.06
N TYR A 82 -20.32 5.11 7.86
CA TYR A 82 -20.05 4.60 9.19
C TYR A 82 -19.56 5.73 10.10
N GLU A 83 -19.73 5.55 11.38
CA GLU A 83 -19.24 6.49 12.39
C GLU A 83 -17.89 6.01 12.92
N GLN A 84 -16.93 6.93 13.01
CA GLN A 84 -15.64 6.68 13.63
C GLN A 84 -15.28 7.80 14.59
N SER A 85 -14.91 7.43 15.80
CA SER A 85 -14.40 8.39 16.78
C SER A 85 -12.90 8.56 16.62
N TYR A 86 -12.43 9.80 16.46
CA TYR A 86 -11.03 10.18 16.47
C TYR A 86 -10.83 11.34 17.43
N GLU A 87 -9.89 11.21 18.38
CA GLU A 87 -9.59 12.24 19.41
C GLU A 87 -10.83 12.75 20.16
N GLY A 88 -11.79 11.87 20.44
CA GLY A 88 -13.01 12.18 21.17
C GLY A 88 -14.12 12.85 20.34
N THR A 89 -13.90 13.08 19.05
CA THR A 89 -14.90 13.58 18.11
C THR A 89 -15.40 12.44 17.23
N VAL A 90 -16.72 12.36 16.99
CA VAL A 90 -17.33 11.39 16.08
C VAL A 90 -17.43 11.99 14.70
N TYR A 91 -16.92 11.29 13.71
CA TYR A 91 -16.94 11.64 12.30
C TYR A 91 -17.82 10.66 11.52
N ASN A 92 -18.66 11.19 10.62
CA ASN A 92 -19.41 10.40 9.66
C ASN A 92 -18.54 10.18 8.42
N LYS A 93 -18.01 8.99 8.28
CA LYS A 93 -17.11 8.62 7.20
C LYS A 93 -17.84 7.89 6.09
N GLN A 94 -17.25 7.91 4.90
CA GLN A 94 -17.75 7.21 3.74
C GLN A 94 -16.67 6.28 3.18
N ALA A 95 -17.11 5.08 2.78
CA ALA A 95 -16.35 4.19 1.92
C ALA A 95 -17.14 3.93 0.64
N PHE A 96 -16.44 3.79 -0.48
CA PHE A 96 -17.03 3.39 -1.75
C PHE A 96 -16.73 1.91 -1.97
N VAL A 97 -17.76 1.15 -2.34
CA VAL A 97 -17.65 -0.30 -2.45
C VAL A 97 -17.99 -0.71 -3.88
N TYR A 98 -16.99 -1.18 -4.62
CA TYR A 98 -17.26 -1.85 -5.89
C TYR A 98 -17.83 -3.23 -5.59
N VAL A 99 -19.00 -3.48 -6.15
CA VAL A 99 -19.73 -4.74 -6.06
C VAL A 99 -19.80 -5.34 -7.47
N PRO A 100 -19.19 -6.52 -7.71
CA PRO A 100 -19.18 -7.12 -9.03
C PRO A 100 -20.57 -7.51 -9.53
N ASP A 101 -20.78 -7.52 -10.85
CA ASP A 101 -22.05 -7.94 -11.48
C ASP A 101 -22.44 -9.38 -11.08
N SER A 102 -21.44 -10.22 -10.86
CA SER A 102 -21.61 -11.61 -10.41
C SER A 102 -21.99 -11.74 -8.93
N TYR A 103 -22.11 -10.63 -8.18
CA TYR A 103 -22.44 -10.66 -6.75
C TYR A 103 -23.77 -11.36 -6.48
N SER A 104 -23.76 -12.20 -5.46
CA SER A 104 -24.96 -12.87 -4.96
C SER A 104 -24.87 -13.05 -3.44
N PRO A 105 -25.93 -12.74 -2.68
CA PRO A 105 -25.94 -12.96 -1.23
C PRO A 105 -25.89 -14.44 -0.83
N ALA A 106 -25.97 -15.37 -1.79
CA ALA A 106 -25.86 -16.81 -1.57
C ALA A 106 -24.41 -17.34 -1.73
N ARG A 107 -23.49 -16.56 -2.29
CA ARG A 107 -22.11 -16.99 -2.54
C ARG A 107 -21.12 -16.01 -1.92
N PRO A 108 -20.18 -16.48 -1.07
CA PRO A 108 -19.19 -15.61 -0.48
C PRO A 108 -18.18 -15.14 -1.54
N MET A 109 -17.73 -13.90 -1.40
CA MET A 109 -16.72 -13.26 -2.25
C MET A 109 -15.48 -12.87 -1.47
N ASN A 110 -14.37 -12.77 -2.17
CA ASN A 110 -13.16 -12.14 -1.65
C ASN A 110 -13.41 -10.66 -1.39
N VAL A 111 -12.60 -10.05 -0.54
CA VAL A 111 -12.66 -8.61 -0.29
C VAL A 111 -11.26 -8.01 -0.26
N LEU A 112 -11.08 -6.90 -0.97
CA LEU A 112 -9.88 -6.07 -0.98
C LEU A 112 -10.24 -4.70 -0.40
N TYR A 113 -9.50 -4.25 0.60
CA TYR A 113 -9.57 -2.89 1.13
C TYR A 113 -8.43 -2.07 0.55
N LEU A 114 -8.73 -0.90 0.00
CA LEU A 114 -7.76 0.01 -0.61
C LEU A 114 -7.82 1.42 0.00
N THR A 115 -6.65 1.99 0.27
CA THR A 115 -6.50 3.38 0.71
C THR A 115 -5.67 4.19 -0.29
N HIS A 116 -6.01 5.48 -0.40
CA HIS A 116 -5.39 6.44 -1.33
C HIS A 116 -4.07 7.01 -0.78
N GLY A 117 -3.34 7.73 -1.63
CA GLY A 117 -2.16 8.50 -1.25
C GLY A 117 -2.50 9.85 -0.60
N TRP A 118 -1.45 10.56 -0.16
CA TRP A 118 -1.57 11.91 0.37
C TRP A 118 -2.37 12.83 -0.55
N TRP A 119 -3.19 13.73 0.02
CA TRP A 119 -4.15 14.58 -0.69
C TRP A 119 -5.23 13.84 -1.49
N GLY A 120 -5.15 12.53 -1.64
CA GLY A 120 -6.16 11.74 -2.29
C GLY A 120 -7.49 11.69 -1.54
N ASN A 121 -8.39 10.89 -2.04
CA ASN A 121 -9.65 10.53 -1.37
C ASN A 121 -10.19 9.21 -1.93
N ALA A 122 -11.06 8.58 -1.17
CA ALA A 122 -11.63 7.27 -1.52
C ALA A 122 -12.43 7.30 -2.84
N ALA A 123 -13.14 8.41 -3.14
CA ALA A 123 -13.93 8.53 -4.38
C ALA A 123 -13.04 8.59 -5.63
N GLY A 124 -11.92 9.36 -5.56
CA GLY A 124 -10.96 9.46 -6.66
C GLY A 124 -10.27 8.12 -6.92
N LEU A 125 -9.88 7.40 -5.84
CA LEU A 125 -9.30 6.07 -5.97
C LEU A 125 -10.31 5.08 -6.57
N ALA A 126 -11.57 5.10 -6.13
CA ALA A 126 -12.63 4.27 -6.69
C ALA A 126 -12.87 4.56 -8.18
N ALA A 127 -12.89 5.83 -8.57
CA ALA A 127 -13.08 6.23 -9.97
C ALA A 127 -11.96 5.72 -10.90
N GLY A 128 -10.72 5.67 -10.41
CA GLY A 128 -9.58 5.16 -11.18
C GLY A 128 -9.53 3.63 -11.21
N VAL A 129 -9.69 2.98 -10.06
CA VAL A 129 -9.39 1.55 -9.91
C VAL A 129 -10.60 0.64 -10.21
N ALA A 130 -11.84 1.06 -9.89
CA ALA A 130 -12.99 0.18 -10.10
C ALA A 130 -13.16 -0.28 -11.56
N PRO A 131 -12.90 0.54 -12.60
CA PRO A 131 -12.94 0.07 -13.99
C PRO A 131 -11.92 -1.03 -14.30
N VAL A 132 -10.75 -1.00 -13.66
CA VAL A 132 -9.70 -2.03 -13.81
C VAL A 132 -10.21 -3.35 -13.23
N VAL A 133 -10.71 -3.32 -11.99
CA VAL A 133 -11.26 -4.51 -11.31
C VAL A 133 -12.43 -5.10 -12.10
N ASP A 134 -13.37 -4.24 -12.54
CA ASP A 134 -14.55 -4.64 -13.30
C ASP A 134 -14.18 -5.42 -14.57
N LYS A 135 -13.13 -4.99 -15.27
CA LYS A 135 -12.68 -5.67 -16.48
C LYS A 135 -11.93 -6.96 -16.18
N LEU A 136 -11.07 -7.00 -15.16
CA LEU A 136 -10.40 -8.23 -14.72
C LEU A 136 -11.41 -9.33 -14.37
N GLU A 137 -12.50 -8.96 -13.69
CA GLU A 137 -13.57 -9.90 -13.39
C GLU A 137 -14.35 -10.32 -14.65
N ALA A 138 -14.68 -9.37 -15.52
CA ALA A 138 -15.40 -9.64 -16.77
C ALA A 138 -14.59 -10.53 -17.71
N SER A 139 -13.24 -10.39 -17.73
CA SER A 139 -12.36 -11.26 -18.52
C SER A 139 -12.10 -12.62 -17.84
N GLY A 140 -12.46 -12.77 -16.56
CA GLY A 140 -12.22 -13.99 -15.80
C GLY A 140 -10.76 -14.15 -15.33
N GLU A 141 -9.99 -13.08 -15.29
CA GLU A 141 -8.60 -13.05 -14.81
C GLU A 141 -8.49 -13.03 -13.29
N VAL A 142 -9.57 -12.64 -12.61
CA VAL A 142 -9.66 -12.60 -11.15
C VAL A 142 -10.95 -13.27 -10.66
N SER A 143 -10.88 -13.93 -9.51
CA SER A 143 -12.08 -14.41 -8.82
C SER A 143 -12.94 -13.23 -8.36
N PRO A 144 -14.28 -13.32 -8.37
CA PRO A 144 -15.16 -12.25 -7.95
C PRO A 144 -14.76 -11.66 -6.60
N THR A 145 -14.52 -10.34 -6.57
CA THR A 145 -13.92 -9.63 -5.45
C THR A 145 -14.65 -8.31 -5.19
N ILE A 146 -15.11 -8.13 -3.96
CA ILE A 146 -15.60 -6.83 -3.48
C ILE A 146 -14.39 -5.95 -3.21
N VAL A 147 -14.36 -4.70 -3.74
CA VAL A 147 -13.28 -3.76 -3.46
C VAL A 147 -13.82 -2.56 -2.70
N VAL A 148 -13.21 -2.30 -1.55
CA VAL A 148 -13.59 -1.25 -0.61
C VAL A 148 -12.57 -0.12 -0.69
N PHE A 149 -12.97 1.04 -1.14
CA PHE A 149 -12.14 2.23 -1.18
C PHE A 149 -12.43 3.09 0.05
N ALA A 150 -11.43 3.25 0.90
CA ALA A 150 -11.55 3.96 2.17
C ALA A 150 -10.56 5.12 2.26
N THR A 151 -10.78 5.99 3.24
CA THR A 151 -9.87 7.09 3.57
C THR A 151 -9.47 7.01 5.04
N TYR A 152 -8.20 7.28 5.33
CA TYR A 152 -7.70 7.42 6.69
C TYR A 152 -7.96 8.81 7.28
N TYR A 153 -8.34 9.80 6.46
CA TYR A 153 -8.75 11.11 6.97
C TYR A 153 -10.08 11.01 7.73
N PRO A 154 -10.20 11.53 8.97
CA PRO A 154 -11.48 11.67 9.66
C PRO A 154 -12.50 12.46 8.83
N ASP A 155 -12.07 13.61 8.30
CA ASP A 155 -12.73 14.38 7.25
C ASP A 155 -11.69 15.14 6.41
N ARG A 156 -12.12 15.91 5.42
CA ARG A 156 -11.21 16.61 4.48
C ARG A 156 -10.36 17.70 5.12
N SER A 157 -10.72 18.21 6.28
CA SER A 157 -9.95 19.26 6.98
C SER A 157 -8.62 18.75 7.54
N PHE A 158 -8.46 17.42 7.65
CA PHE A 158 -7.23 16.78 8.09
C PHE A 158 -6.19 16.61 6.97
N ALA A 159 -6.55 16.82 5.71
CA ALA A 159 -5.59 16.84 4.62
C ALA A 159 -4.81 18.16 4.64
N THR A 160 -3.58 18.12 5.16
CA THR A 160 -2.69 19.27 5.33
C THR A 160 -1.68 19.39 4.18
N ASP A 161 -0.90 20.49 4.17
CA ASP A 161 0.17 20.70 3.20
C ASP A 161 1.46 19.92 3.59
N ASP A 162 1.44 19.19 4.71
CA ASP A 162 2.55 18.40 5.21
C ASP A 162 2.13 16.93 5.34
N TYR A 163 2.60 16.08 4.41
CA TYR A 163 2.28 14.65 4.40
C TYR A 163 2.86 13.90 5.63
N GLU A 164 3.84 14.48 6.32
CA GLU A 164 4.42 13.88 7.52
C GLU A 164 3.43 13.86 8.70
N GLU A 165 2.50 14.81 8.73
CA GLU A 165 1.44 14.88 9.73
C GLU A 165 0.40 13.77 9.56
N ASP A 166 0.26 13.21 8.37
CA ASP A 166 -0.75 12.20 8.07
C ASP A 166 -0.46 10.82 8.72
N TYR A 167 0.80 10.53 9.07
CA TYR A 167 1.15 9.20 9.57
C TYR A 167 0.37 8.79 10.82
N ALA A 168 0.07 9.71 11.71
CA ALA A 168 -0.76 9.44 12.88
C ALA A 168 -2.17 8.93 12.50
N LEU A 169 -2.72 9.46 11.39
CA LEU A 169 -4.02 9.06 10.84
C LEU A 169 -3.96 7.67 10.19
N ASN A 170 -2.89 7.38 9.40
CA ASN A 170 -2.65 6.07 8.81
C ASN A 170 -2.55 5.00 9.90
N ARG A 171 -1.79 5.31 10.96
CA ARG A 171 -1.63 4.41 12.10
C ARG A 171 -2.92 4.20 12.88
N PHE A 172 -3.70 5.25 13.10
CA PHE A 172 -5.03 5.14 13.72
C PHE A 172 -5.96 4.28 12.87
N PHE A 173 -5.96 4.49 11.55
CA PHE A 173 -6.74 3.67 10.62
C PHE A 173 -6.36 2.19 10.75
N ALA A 174 -5.08 1.85 10.66
CA ALA A 174 -4.59 0.47 10.72
C ALA A 174 -4.82 -0.20 12.09
N THR A 175 -4.87 0.55 13.19
CA THR A 175 -5.00 0.00 14.55
C THR A 175 -6.41 0.01 15.12
N THR A 176 -7.28 0.89 14.62
CA THR A 176 -8.59 1.13 15.25
C THR A 176 -9.71 1.17 14.21
N GLU A 177 -9.61 2.04 13.21
CA GLU A 177 -10.71 2.26 12.28
C GLU A 177 -10.98 1.06 11.37
N ILE A 178 -9.94 0.31 11.02
CA ILE A 178 -10.07 -0.88 10.16
C ILE A 178 -11.06 -1.90 10.72
N ASP A 179 -11.17 -2.04 12.04
CA ASP A 179 -12.11 -2.96 12.69
C ASP A 179 -13.57 -2.50 12.44
N THR A 180 -13.83 -1.19 12.57
CA THR A 180 -15.14 -0.59 12.29
C THR A 180 -15.51 -0.73 10.80
N LEU A 181 -14.55 -0.51 9.91
CA LEU A 181 -14.75 -0.63 8.47
C LEU A 181 -15.05 -2.08 8.05
N ILE A 182 -14.28 -3.06 8.57
CA ILE A 182 -14.52 -4.49 8.33
C ILE A 182 -15.92 -4.87 8.81
N ASP A 183 -16.31 -4.47 10.02
CA ASP A 183 -17.64 -4.75 10.57
C ASP A 183 -18.75 -4.16 9.67
N THR A 184 -18.60 -2.90 9.25
CA THR A 184 -19.56 -2.22 8.38
C THR A 184 -19.72 -2.91 7.03
N VAL A 185 -18.62 -3.35 6.42
CA VAL A 185 -18.63 -3.96 5.09
C VAL A 185 -19.08 -5.41 5.16
N GLU A 186 -18.44 -6.23 6.01
CA GLU A 186 -18.62 -7.68 5.99
C GLU A 186 -19.87 -8.17 6.72
N SER A 187 -20.54 -7.30 7.51
CA SER A 187 -21.90 -7.55 7.97
C SER A 187 -22.95 -7.30 6.88
N ARG A 188 -22.65 -6.46 5.87
CA ARG A 188 -23.57 -6.08 4.80
C ARG A 188 -23.45 -6.94 3.55
N TYR A 189 -22.21 -7.27 3.14
CA TYR A 189 -21.96 -8.05 1.93
C TYR A 189 -21.61 -9.50 2.27
N MET A 190 -21.99 -10.41 1.39
CA MET A 190 -21.64 -11.83 1.52
C MET A 190 -20.17 -12.04 1.16
N THR A 191 -19.29 -11.82 2.13
CA THR A 191 -17.87 -12.21 2.07
C THR A 191 -17.68 -13.60 2.68
N PHE A 192 -16.44 -14.09 2.70
CA PHE A 192 -16.14 -15.36 3.36
C PHE A 192 -16.29 -15.33 4.89
N ALA A 193 -16.45 -14.16 5.51
CA ALA A 193 -16.90 -14.02 6.91
C ALA A 193 -18.40 -14.33 7.10
N ARG A 194 -19.19 -14.34 6.01
CA ARG A 194 -20.62 -14.72 6.01
C ARG A 194 -21.48 -13.90 6.97
N GLY A 195 -21.16 -12.62 7.13
CA GLY A 195 -21.87 -11.70 8.03
C GLY A 195 -21.50 -11.85 9.51
N ASP A 196 -20.59 -12.77 9.86
CA ASP A 196 -20.04 -12.90 11.22
C ASP A 196 -18.67 -12.21 11.29
N THR A 197 -18.64 -11.03 11.88
CA THR A 197 -17.42 -10.21 12.06
C THR A 197 -16.72 -10.44 13.40
N SER A 198 -17.02 -11.55 14.08
CA SER A 198 -16.27 -11.96 15.27
C SER A 198 -14.80 -12.24 14.94
N ASP A 199 -13.90 -12.04 15.91
CA ASP A 199 -12.47 -12.34 15.77
C ASP A 199 -12.21 -13.75 15.22
N GLN A 200 -12.97 -14.73 15.67
CA GLN A 200 -12.85 -16.10 15.20
C GLN A 200 -13.20 -16.25 13.70
N SER A 201 -14.30 -15.64 13.26
CA SER A 201 -14.74 -15.72 11.87
C SER A 201 -13.80 -14.95 10.93
N LEU A 202 -13.36 -13.75 11.35
CA LEU A 202 -12.40 -12.95 10.58
C LEU A 202 -11.06 -13.67 10.39
N ARG A 203 -10.54 -14.34 11.43
CA ARG A 203 -9.34 -15.17 11.34
C ARG A 203 -9.54 -16.39 10.43
N ALA A 204 -10.69 -17.04 10.52
CA ALA A 204 -10.99 -18.21 9.69
C ALA A 204 -11.12 -17.86 8.19
N SER A 205 -11.61 -16.66 7.88
CA SER A 205 -11.81 -16.16 6.51
C SER A 205 -10.64 -15.34 5.96
N ARG A 206 -9.53 -15.17 6.71
CA ARG A 206 -8.44 -14.24 6.39
C ARG A 206 -7.82 -14.45 5.00
N ARG A 207 -7.79 -15.68 4.46
CA ARG A 207 -7.24 -15.99 3.13
C ARG A 207 -8.04 -15.37 1.98
N HIS A 208 -9.22 -14.89 2.27
CA HIS A 208 -10.12 -14.22 1.34
C HIS A 208 -10.18 -12.71 1.56
N ARG A 209 -9.25 -12.16 2.34
CA ARG A 209 -9.18 -10.72 2.65
C ARG A 209 -7.79 -10.19 2.39
N ALA A 210 -7.73 -9.10 1.62
CA ALA A 210 -6.50 -8.39 1.32
C ALA A 210 -6.63 -6.90 1.68
N PHE A 211 -5.48 -6.27 1.92
CA PHE A 211 -5.36 -4.83 2.12
C PHE A 211 -4.30 -4.27 1.19
N GLY A 212 -4.54 -3.10 0.64
CA GLY A 212 -3.59 -2.42 -0.21
C GLY A 212 -3.75 -0.90 -0.15
N GLY A 213 -2.82 -0.19 -0.74
CA GLY A 213 -2.89 1.25 -0.84
C GLY A 213 -1.69 1.84 -1.54
N PHE A 214 -1.85 3.06 -2.05
CA PHE A 214 -0.87 3.77 -2.83
C PHE A 214 -0.22 4.89 -2.03
N SER A 215 1.11 5.05 -2.12
CA SER A 215 1.84 6.14 -1.45
C SER A 215 1.62 6.09 0.07
N MET A 216 1.03 7.10 0.69
CA MET A 216 0.61 7.06 2.10
C MET A 216 -0.34 5.87 2.40
N GLY A 217 -1.10 5.39 1.42
CA GLY A 217 -1.86 4.15 1.54
C GLY A 217 -0.98 2.90 1.61
N ALA A 218 0.20 2.90 0.97
CA ALA A 218 1.17 1.83 1.12
C ALA A 218 1.75 1.81 2.55
N THR A 219 2.04 2.98 3.12
CA THR A 219 2.42 3.11 4.54
C THR A 219 1.35 2.50 5.46
N THR A 220 0.05 2.79 5.19
CA THR A 220 -1.06 2.12 5.90
C THR A 220 -1.04 0.61 5.70
N THR A 221 -0.72 0.14 4.49
CA THR A 221 -0.66 -1.31 4.18
C THR A 221 0.41 -2.01 5.00
N TRP A 222 1.59 -1.40 5.14
CA TRP A 222 2.66 -1.93 6.00
C TRP A 222 2.25 -1.94 7.48
N ASP A 223 1.54 -0.92 7.96
CA ASP A 223 1.01 -0.90 9.32
C ASP A 223 -0.05 -2.00 9.54
N VAL A 224 -0.94 -2.24 8.57
CA VAL A 224 -1.91 -3.34 8.64
C VAL A 224 -1.19 -4.69 8.64
N PHE A 225 -0.14 -4.89 7.83
CA PHE A 225 0.67 -6.09 7.85
C PHE A 225 1.33 -6.32 9.21
N ALA A 226 1.95 -5.29 9.78
CA ALA A 226 2.65 -5.37 11.06
C ALA A 226 1.72 -5.59 12.26
N LEU A 227 0.49 -5.04 12.22
CA LEU A 227 -0.37 -4.89 13.40
C LEU A 227 -1.65 -5.74 13.34
N ARG A 228 -2.11 -6.13 12.14
CA ARG A 228 -3.35 -6.88 11.91
C ARG A 228 -3.17 -8.16 11.05
N PRO A 229 -2.04 -8.88 11.12
CA PRO A 229 -1.80 -10.04 10.26
C PRO A 229 -2.83 -11.15 10.45
N GLN A 230 -3.52 -11.18 11.60
CA GLN A 230 -4.54 -12.18 11.90
C GLN A 230 -5.81 -12.05 11.05
N TYR A 231 -6.05 -10.90 10.41
CA TYR A 231 -7.28 -10.68 9.64
C TYR A 231 -7.06 -10.69 8.13
N PHE A 232 -5.83 -10.48 7.66
CA PHE A 232 -5.50 -10.37 6.25
C PHE A 232 -4.49 -11.44 5.82
N TYR A 233 -4.63 -11.90 4.60
CA TYR A 233 -3.66 -12.77 3.95
C TYR A 233 -2.84 -12.03 2.90
N GLY A 234 -3.50 -11.21 2.07
CA GLY A 234 -2.87 -10.48 0.98
C GLY A 234 -2.58 -9.03 1.33
N TYR A 235 -1.47 -8.52 0.84
CA TYR A 235 -1.06 -7.13 1.03
C TYR A 235 -0.51 -6.55 -0.27
N MET A 236 -0.94 -5.35 -0.63
CA MET A 236 -0.52 -4.64 -1.84
C MET A 236 0.01 -3.25 -1.47
N PRO A 237 1.22 -3.12 -0.90
CA PRO A 237 1.84 -1.81 -0.73
C PRO A 237 2.33 -1.30 -2.10
N MET A 238 1.71 -0.24 -2.62
CA MET A 238 1.97 0.37 -3.93
C MET A 238 2.67 1.71 -3.76
N ALA A 239 3.88 1.85 -4.27
CA ALA A 239 4.66 3.09 -4.30
C ALA A 239 4.81 3.78 -2.92
N GLY A 240 5.25 3.04 -1.90
CA GLY A 240 5.54 3.58 -0.58
C GLY A 240 6.09 2.54 0.40
N GLU A 241 7.03 2.97 1.23
CA GLU A 241 7.67 2.21 2.30
C GLU A 241 6.87 2.27 3.61
N SER A 242 7.31 1.53 4.60
CA SER A 242 6.77 1.59 5.97
C SER A 242 7.35 2.76 6.75
N TRP A 243 6.50 3.47 7.46
CA TRP A 243 6.91 4.52 8.40
C TRP A 243 6.87 4.06 9.86
N ILE A 244 6.71 2.76 10.09
CA ILE A 244 6.78 2.20 11.43
C ILE A 244 8.15 2.46 12.05
N GLY A 245 8.19 3.00 13.29
CA GLY A 245 9.45 3.39 13.93
C GLY A 245 9.97 4.78 13.58
N ARG A 246 9.26 5.56 12.71
CA ARG A 246 9.69 6.92 12.35
C ARG A 246 9.85 7.86 13.55
N GLU A 247 9.04 7.70 14.59
CA GLU A 247 9.13 8.51 15.82
C GLU A 247 10.42 8.24 16.62
N GLU A 248 11.07 7.09 16.42
CA GLU A 248 12.31 6.70 17.05
C GLU A 248 13.53 6.75 16.11
N ASP A 249 13.40 7.42 14.95
CA ASP A 249 14.42 7.48 13.88
C ASP A 249 14.97 6.09 13.50
N ALA A 250 14.07 5.10 13.38
CA ALA A 250 14.44 3.72 13.10
C ALA A 250 15.15 3.60 11.74
N ASP A 251 16.26 2.86 11.72
CA ASP A 251 16.94 2.43 10.50
C ASP A 251 16.22 1.24 9.85
N PHE A 252 16.61 0.86 8.63
CA PHE A 252 15.93 -0.22 7.89
C PHE A 252 15.93 -1.57 8.61
N PRO A 253 17.01 -2.04 9.29
CA PRO A 253 16.96 -3.23 10.13
C PRO A 253 15.89 -3.15 11.23
N ARG A 254 15.77 -2.00 11.89
CA ARG A 254 14.75 -1.79 12.92
C ARG A 254 13.35 -1.73 12.34
N ILE A 255 13.16 -1.11 11.18
CA ILE A 255 11.89 -1.10 10.44
C ILE A 255 11.50 -2.54 10.07
N ALA A 256 12.42 -3.33 9.53
CA ALA A 256 12.18 -4.74 9.19
C ALA A 256 11.75 -5.57 10.40
N GLU A 257 12.41 -5.38 11.57
CA GLU A 257 12.01 -5.99 12.84
C GLU A 257 10.58 -5.61 13.23
N LEU A 258 10.23 -4.32 13.19
CA LEU A 258 8.92 -3.82 13.57
C LEU A 258 7.82 -4.31 12.64
N VAL A 259 8.07 -4.30 11.33
CA VAL A 259 7.14 -4.76 10.29
C VAL A 259 6.83 -6.26 10.46
N THR A 260 7.84 -7.08 10.76
CA THR A 260 7.69 -8.54 10.89
C THR A 260 7.22 -8.99 12.28
N ALA A 261 7.26 -8.12 13.28
CA ALA A 261 6.93 -8.47 14.66
C ALA A 261 5.53 -9.05 14.84
N GLY A 262 4.54 -8.59 14.06
CA GLY A 262 3.16 -9.10 14.11
C GLY A 262 3.07 -10.54 13.61
N ILE A 263 3.79 -10.85 12.54
CA ILE A 263 3.88 -12.19 11.96
C ILE A 263 4.52 -13.16 12.96
N GLY A 264 5.61 -12.74 13.61
CA GLY A 264 6.26 -13.53 14.66
C GLY A 264 5.32 -13.83 15.85
N ARG A 265 4.56 -12.82 16.33
CA ARG A 265 3.58 -13.01 17.41
C ARG A 265 2.43 -13.93 17.02
N ALA A 266 2.02 -13.90 15.75
CA ALA A 266 0.97 -14.77 15.22
C ALA A 266 1.48 -16.19 14.91
N HIS A 267 2.77 -16.45 15.00
CA HIS A 267 3.43 -17.69 14.59
C HIS A 267 3.16 -18.06 13.14
N TYR A 268 3.10 -17.07 12.25
CA TYR A 268 2.90 -17.26 10.83
C TYR A 268 4.24 -17.52 10.12
N GLY A 269 4.22 -18.40 9.16
CA GLY A 269 5.34 -18.67 8.26
C GLY A 269 5.09 -18.11 6.85
N PRO A 270 6.02 -18.34 5.91
CA PRO A 270 5.99 -17.73 4.56
C PRO A 270 4.79 -18.16 3.69
N ARG A 271 3.99 -19.12 4.13
CA ARG A 271 2.76 -19.54 3.43
C ARG A 271 1.48 -18.96 4.03
N ASP A 272 1.64 -18.19 5.08
CA ASP A 272 0.49 -17.65 5.81
C ASP A 272 0.15 -16.21 5.40
N PHE A 273 0.92 -15.59 4.51
CA PHE A 273 0.65 -14.28 3.94
C PHE A 273 1.26 -14.17 2.54
N LEU A 274 0.85 -13.15 1.80
CA LEU A 274 1.40 -12.77 0.50
C LEU A 274 1.48 -11.25 0.42
N ILE A 275 2.67 -10.71 0.24
CA ILE A 275 2.92 -9.29 -0.02
C ILE A 275 3.28 -9.16 -1.50
N LEU A 276 2.55 -8.32 -2.22
CA LEU A 276 2.80 -7.92 -3.60
C LEU A 276 3.18 -6.43 -3.59
N ALA A 277 4.44 -6.15 -3.36
CA ALA A 277 4.98 -4.80 -3.33
C ALA A 277 5.24 -4.33 -4.77
N SER A 278 4.80 -3.13 -5.12
CA SER A 278 4.96 -2.63 -6.47
C SER A 278 5.20 -1.12 -6.52
N VAL A 279 5.91 -0.65 -7.55
CA VAL A 279 6.24 0.76 -7.74
C VAL A 279 6.64 1.03 -9.19
N GLY A 280 6.43 2.25 -9.69
CA GLY A 280 6.92 2.66 -11.01
C GLY A 280 8.44 2.81 -11.05
N SER A 281 9.08 2.53 -12.19
CA SER A 281 10.53 2.69 -12.32
C SER A 281 10.98 4.15 -12.29
N GLU A 282 10.09 5.08 -12.63
CA GLU A 282 10.31 6.53 -12.59
C GLU A 282 9.71 7.18 -11.32
N ASP A 283 9.12 6.37 -10.43
CA ASP A 283 8.50 6.83 -9.19
C ASP A 283 9.58 7.11 -8.13
N PRO A 284 9.61 8.31 -7.51
CA PRO A 284 10.55 8.62 -6.42
C PRO A 284 10.47 7.65 -5.24
N ALA A 285 9.31 7.06 -4.95
CA ALA A 285 9.13 6.09 -3.87
C ALA A 285 9.97 4.82 -4.04
N LEU A 286 10.44 4.53 -5.27
CA LEU A 286 11.34 3.41 -5.53
C LEU A 286 12.59 3.47 -4.66
N TRP A 287 13.13 4.67 -4.42
CA TRP A 287 14.38 4.89 -3.67
C TRP A 287 14.24 4.58 -2.18
N ASP A 288 13.04 4.75 -1.62
CA ASP A 288 12.76 4.49 -0.20
C ASP A 288 12.24 3.07 0.01
N MET A 289 11.47 2.53 -0.94
CA MET A 289 10.98 1.15 -0.89
C MET A 289 12.10 0.11 -1.04
N THR A 290 13.04 0.32 -1.97
CA THR A 290 14.06 -0.68 -2.29
C THR A 290 14.92 -1.06 -1.08
N PRO A 291 15.50 -0.11 -0.29
CA PRO A 291 16.29 -0.47 0.88
C PRO A 291 15.49 -1.23 1.94
N GLN A 292 14.22 -0.89 2.16
CA GLN A 292 13.37 -1.63 3.08
C GLN A 292 13.11 -3.06 2.62
N LEU A 293 12.85 -3.26 1.34
CA LEU A 293 12.61 -4.59 0.77
C LEU A 293 13.89 -5.44 0.80
N ASP A 294 15.03 -4.85 0.48
CA ASP A 294 16.34 -5.49 0.60
C ASP A 294 16.59 -5.99 2.03
N GLU A 295 16.33 -5.16 3.02
CA GLU A 295 16.51 -5.51 4.44
C GLU A 295 15.57 -6.65 4.86
N LEU A 296 14.31 -6.62 4.42
CA LEU A 296 13.35 -7.69 4.68
C LEU A 296 13.84 -9.04 4.14
N TYR A 297 14.40 -9.07 2.93
CA TYR A 297 14.96 -10.28 2.34
C TYR A 297 16.24 -10.75 3.04
N GLN A 298 17.11 -9.81 3.47
CA GLN A 298 18.37 -10.13 4.09
C GLN A 298 18.21 -10.63 5.53
N ASP A 299 17.39 -9.96 6.33
CA ASP A 299 17.23 -10.25 7.75
C ASP A 299 16.20 -11.35 8.03
N TYR A 300 15.26 -11.56 7.11
CA TYR A 300 14.17 -12.53 7.29
C TYR A 300 14.05 -13.51 6.11
N PRO A 301 15.14 -14.15 5.63
CA PRO A 301 15.13 -14.96 4.40
C PRO A 301 14.23 -16.21 4.50
N ASP A 302 13.99 -16.73 5.70
CA ASP A 302 13.08 -17.86 5.92
C ASP A 302 11.60 -17.43 5.94
N LEU A 303 11.33 -16.15 6.08
CA LEU A 303 9.99 -15.57 6.15
C LEU A 303 9.63 -14.85 4.85
N MET A 304 10.54 -14.02 4.34
CA MET A 304 10.40 -13.27 3.10
C MET A 304 11.00 -14.06 1.94
N THR A 305 10.17 -14.90 1.35
CA THR A 305 10.52 -15.77 0.23
C THR A 305 9.72 -15.35 -1.00
N GLU A 306 10.05 -15.81 -2.19
CA GLU A 306 9.27 -15.59 -3.42
C GLU A 306 7.78 -15.96 -3.28
N SER A 307 7.43 -16.84 -2.34
CA SER A 307 6.04 -17.22 -2.08
C SER A 307 5.31 -16.30 -1.09
N SER A 308 6.01 -15.39 -0.42
CA SER A 308 5.46 -14.51 0.63
C SER A 308 5.67 -13.02 0.38
N LEU A 309 6.73 -12.65 -0.34
CA LEU A 309 7.02 -11.29 -0.78
C LEU A 309 7.47 -11.32 -2.23
N GLN A 310 6.73 -10.63 -3.09
CA GLN A 310 7.07 -10.41 -4.49
C GLN A 310 7.16 -8.90 -4.74
N VAL A 311 8.09 -8.51 -5.58
CA VAL A 311 8.31 -7.10 -5.95
C VAL A 311 8.14 -6.97 -7.44
N TRP A 312 7.29 -6.04 -7.86
CA TRP A 312 7.07 -5.72 -9.26
C TRP A 312 7.37 -4.25 -9.54
N ILE A 313 8.16 -3.99 -10.57
CA ILE A 313 8.50 -2.64 -11.04
C ILE A 313 7.73 -2.37 -12.33
N ASP A 314 6.88 -1.33 -12.31
CA ASP A 314 6.11 -0.87 -13.46
C ASP A 314 7.01 0.01 -14.34
N ASP A 315 7.55 -0.55 -15.42
CA ASP A 315 8.57 0.10 -16.24
C ASP A 315 8.03 1.35 -16.96
N GLY A 316 8.73 2.47 -16.80
CA GLY A 316 8.38 3.77 -17.39
C GLY A 316 7.30 4.55 -16.64
N GLU A 317 6.70 3.99 -15.58
CA GLU A 317 5.64 4.66 -14.84
C GLU A 317 6.18 5.49 -13.66
N ASP A 318 5.49 6.59 -13.40
CA ASP A 318 5.77 7.54 -12.32
C ASP A 318 4.75 7.42 -11.17
N HIS A 319 4.79 8.38 -10.22
CA HIS A 319 3.86 8.45 -9.09
C HIS A 319 2.47 8.92 -9.52
N SER A 320 1.73 8.09 -10.23
CA SER A 320 0.49 8.46 -10.92
C SER A 320 -0.66 7.45 -10.73
N MET A 321 -1.88 7.90 -11.08
CA MET A 321 -3.05 7.00 -11.09
C MET A 321 -2.92 5.92 -12.18
N THR A 322 -2.20 6.17 -13.25
CA THR A 322 -1.91 5.16 -14.28
C THR A 322 -1.12 4.02 -13.67
N SER A 323 -0.02 4.35 -12.98
CA SER A 323 0.78 3.35 -12.26
C SER A 323 -0.05 2.59 -11.21
N VAL A 324 -0.91 3.27 -10.42
CA VAL A 324 -1.84 2.59 -9.50
C VAL A 324 -2.71 1.56 -10.22
N CYS A 325 -3.28 1.93 -11.36
CA CYS A 325 -4.12 1.04 -12.15
C CYS A 325 -3.35 -0.18 -12.64
N ASN A 326 -2.12 0.02 -13.13
CA ASN A 326 -1.23 -1.05 -13.58
C ASN A 326 -0.86 -1.98 -12.42
N GLN A 327 -0.45 -1.42 -11.28
CA GLN A 327 -0.08 -2.18 -10.08
C GLN A 327 -1.24 -3.03 -9.54
N VAL A 328 -2.47 -2.48 -9.54
CA VAL A 328 -3.67 -3.26 -9.18
C VAL A 328 -3.93 -4.37 -10.20
N ALA A 329 -3.78 -4.05 -11.48
CA ALA A 329 -3.99 -4.99 -12.56
C ALA A 329 -3.04 -6.17 -12.51
N HIS A 330 -1.76 -5.92 -12.21
CA HIS A 330 -0.75 -6.94 -12.02
C HIS A 330 -1.03 -7.80 -10.77
N SER A 331 -1.32 -7.16 -9.64
CA SER A 331 -1.33 -7.82 -8.34
C SER A 331 -2.64 -8.55 -8.01
N LEU A 332 -3.78 -8.02 -8.44
CA LEU A 332 -5.08 -8.58 -8.04
C LEU A 332 -5.31 -10.03 -8.50
N PRO A 333 -4.92 -10.43 -9.73
CA PRO A 333 -4.99 -11.84 -10.14
C PRO A 333 -4.12 -12.79 -9.31
N LEU A 334 -2.99 -12.32 -8.79
CA LEU A 334 -2.11 -13.10 -7.92
C LEU A 334 -2.70 -13.29 -6.52
N LEU A 335 -3.43 -12.29 -6.01
CA LEU A 335 -4.13 -12.36 -4.72
C LEU A 335 -5.36 -13.26 -4.76
N PHE A 336 -6.16 -13.11 -5.81
CA PHE A 336 -7.44 -13.79 -5.96
C PHE A 336 -7.54 -14.45 -7.34
N PRO A 337 -6.71 -15.47 -7.61
CA PRO A 337 -6.69 -16.13 -8.91
C PRO A 337 -8.05 -16.73 -9.27
N PRO A 338 -8.35 -16.89 -10.57
CA PRO A 338 -9.57 -17.57 -11.01
C PRO A 338 -9.65 -18.97 -10.42
N ALA A 339 -10.89 -19.44 -10.14
CA ALA A 339 -11.18 -20.74 -9.53
C ALA A 339 -10.89 -21.91 -10.47
#